data_fc6bf5eb122b3d87407174f52cac36e0
#
_entry.id   fc6bf5eb122b3d87407174f52cac36e0
#
_cell.length_a   1.000
_cell.length_b   1.000
_cell.length_c   1.000
_cell.angle_alpha   90.00
_cell.angle_beta   90.00
_cell.angle_gamma   90.00
#
_symmetry.space_group_name_H-M   'P 1'
#
loop_
_entity.id
_entity.type
_entity.pdbx_description
1 polymer ?
#
loop_
_entity_poly.entity_id
_entity_poly.type
_entity_poly.pdbx_seq_one_letter_code
_entity_poly.pdbx_strand_id
1 'polypeptide(L)'
;NSKVLLENLPYYTVNKIKVYEMESDRSRALGYDVDPKKYVMDVNLKDEYRNGYIANIEAAGGTQKRWLGRAFLLGFTDRLRFTLLGNANNVNEKRHIGESDSWKPEDMPRSMLTTKSVAAEIDYQSKNGNVKENFMVDFTASKDFGETAQRRELFLDGSMPYSTCKASNTSHAYKLLAKNNLKLSIPNKIYTDIGVDFTYNKYKGNGESISEDFLDSINT
;
A
#
# COMPACT_ATOMS: atom_id res chain seq x y z
N ASN A 1 -2.59 8.99 -0.86
CA ASN A 1 -3.73 8.06 -0.79
C ASN A 1 -4.91 8.75 -0.10
N SER A 2 -5.79 9.39 -0.91
CA SER A 2 -6.88 10.26 -0.41
C SER A 2 -7.86 9.53 0.50
N LYS A 3 -8.10 8.23 0.27
CA LYS A 3 -9.02 7.42 1.09
C LYS A 3 -8.49 7.27 2.52
N VAL A 4 -7.24 6.86 2.69
CA VAL A 4 -6.61 6.68 4.01
C VAL A 4 -6.60 8.00 4.79
N LEU A 5 -6.34 9.11 4.10
CA LEU A 5 -6.35 10.44 4.72
C LEU A 5 -7.74 10.80 5.25
N LEU A 6 -8.80 10.59 4.46
CA LEU A 6 -10.17 10.89 4.86
C LEU A 6 -10.65 10.01 6.01
N GLU A 7 -10.31 8.72 6.02
CA GLU A 7 -10.69 7.79 7.07
C GLU A 7 -10.01 8.07 8.42
N ASN A 8 -8.81 8.67 8.38
CA ASN A 8 -8.08 9.06 9.60
C ASN A 8 -8.33 10.51 10.04
N LEU A 9 -9.02 11.32 9.24
CA LEU A 9 -9.33 12.71 9.59
C LEU A 9 -10.52 12.77 10.56
N PRO A 10 -10.36 13.29 11.79
CA PRO A 10 -11.47 13.38 12.73
C PRO A 10 -12.56 14.35 12.21
N TYR A 11 -13.80 13.94 12.22
CA TYR A 11 -14.93 14.72 11.67
C TYR A 11 -15.08 16.10 12.32
N TYR A 12 -14.74 16.23 13.59
CA TYR A 12 -14.85 17.50 14.34
C TYR A 12 -13.84 18.56 13.89
N THR A 13 -12.78 18.17 13.17
CA THR A 13 -11.78 19.11 12.61
C THR A 13 -12.25 19.75 11.31
N VAL A 14 -13.25 19.14 10.65
CA VAL A 14 -13.75 19.58 9.36
C VAL A 14 -14.78 20.70 9.54
N ASN A 15 -14.58 21.80 8.83
CA ASN A 15 -15.52 22.91 8.76
C ASN A 15 -16.49 22.74 7.58
N LYS A 16 -15.94 22.51 6.38
CA LYS A 16 -16.73 22.44 5.15
C LYS A 16 -16.04 21.54 4.12
N ILE A 17 -16.85 20.77 3.42
CA ILE A 17 -16.43 20.03 2.24
C ILE A 17 -17.03 20.68 1.01
N LYS A 18 -16.19 20.98 0.00
CA LYS A 18 -16.62 21.50 -1.30
C LYS A 18 -16.23 20.50 -2.38
N VAL A 19 -17.15 20.23 -3.29
CA VAL A 19 -16.89 19.45 -4.49
C VAL A 19 -17.17 20.37 -5.69
N TYR A 20 -16.18 20.53 -6.53
CA TYR A 20 -16.29 21.41 -7.69
C TYR A 20 -15.42 20.93 -8.84
N GLU A 21 -15.74 21.38 -10.05
CA GLU A 21 -14.90 21.18 -11.21
C GLU A 21 -13.72 22.16 -11.19
N MET A 22 -12.52 21.65 -11.33
CA MET A 22 -11.31 22.45 -11.35
C MET A 22 -10.60 22.27 -12.69
N GLU A 23 -10.17 23.38 -13.27
CA GLU A 23 -9.28 23.38 -14.41
C GLU A 23 -7.90 22.85 -14.01
N SER A 24 -7.23 22.18 -14.96
CA SER A 24 -5.85 21.74 -14.73
C SER A 24 -4.91 22.94 -14.53
N ASP A 25 -3.83 22.76 -13.78
CA ASP A 25 -2.80 23.78 -13.60
C ASP A 25 -2.21 24.20 -14.97
N ARG A 26 -2.19 23.27 -15.94
CA ARG A 26 -1.72 23.52 -17.30
C ARG A 26 -2.69 24.40 -18.07
N SER A 27 -4.00 24.11 -18.05
CA SER A 27 -5.01 24.95 -18.71
C SER A 27 -5.00 26.37 -18.13
N ARG A 28 -4.91 26.48 -16.80
CA ARG A 28 -4.82 27.77 -16.11
C ARG A 28 -3.57 28.56 -16.48
N ALA A 29 -2.42 27.90 -16.64
CA ALA A 29 -1.17 28.57 -17.02
C ALA A 29 -1.18 29.06 -18.48
N LEU A 30 -1.83 28.30 -19.36
CA LEU A 30 -1.90 28.62 -20.80
C LEU A 30 -3.06 29.56 -21.14
N GLY A 31 -4.06 29.73 -20.26
CA GLY A 31 -5.20 30.61 -20.49
C GLY A 31 -6.29 30.03 -21.39
N TYR A 32 -6.23 28.73 -21.71
CA TYR A 32 -7.24 28.01 -22.49
C TYR A 32 -7.33 26.55 -22.07
N ASP A 33 -8.48 25.91 -22.28
CA ASP A 33 -8.71 24.51 -21.89
C ASP A 33 -7.89 23.54 -22.75
N VAL A 34 -6.89 22.90 -22.13
CA VAL A 34 -6.02 21.87 -22.76
C VAL A 34 -6.39 20.48 -22.27
N ASP A 35 -6.77 20.39 -21.00
CA ASP A 35 -7.09 19.14 -20.33
C ASP A 35 -8.57 19.15 -19.86
N PRO A 36 -9.22 17.98 -19.76
CA PRO A 36 -10.57 17.91 -19.21
C PRO A 36 -10.59 18.38 -17.75
N LYS A 37 -11.63 19.08 -17.36
CA LYS A 37 -11.86 19.49 -15.98
C LYS A 37 -12.01 18.25 -15.09
N LYS A 38 -11.50 18.32 -13.87
CA LYS A 38 -11.56 17.25 -12.89
C LYS A 38 -12.40 17.67 -11.68
N TYR A 39 -13.22 16.74 -11.18
CA TYR A 39 -13.86 16.96 -9.91
C TYR A 39 -12.85 16.89 -8.77
N VAL A 40 -12.80 17.92 -7.96
CA VAL A 40 -11.93 18.03 -6.79
C VAL A 40 -12.79 18.15 -5.56
N MET A 41 -12.44 17.36 -4.55
CA MET A 41 -13.02 17.49 -3.21
C MET A 41 -12.02 18.27 -2.33
N ASP A 42 -12.44 19.44 -1.91
CA ASP A 42 -11.67 20.32 -1.02
C ASP A 42 -12.26 20.20 0.40
N VAL A 43 -11.40 19.75 1.34
CA VAL A 43 -11.76 19.60 2.75
C VAL A 43 -11.17 20.75 3.52
N ASN A 44 -12.02 21.73 3.87
CA ASN A 44 -11.60 22.87 4.67
C ASN A 44 -11.68 22.52 6.15
N LEU A 45 -10.58 22.69 6.85
CA LEU A 45 -10.52 22.52 8.29
C LEU A 45 -10.97 23.81 9.01
N LYS A 46 -11.42 23.68 10.24
CA LYS A 46 -11.67 24.83 11.11
C LYS A 46 -10.36 25.56 11.40
N ASP A 47 -10.40 26.86 11.64
CA ASP A 47 -9.20 27.69 11.81
C ASP A 47 -8.27 27.21 12.93
N GLU A 48 -8.84 26.66 13.99
CA GLU A 48 -8.10 26.07 15.12
C GLU A 48 -7.32 24.79 14.75
N TYR A 49 -7.69 24.13 13.64
CA TYR A 49 -7.05 22.90 13.14
C TYR A 49 -6.31 23.08 11.81
N ARG A 50 -6.02 24.31 11.39
CA ARG A 50 -5.30 24.58 10.12
C ARG A 50 -3.84 24.17 10.16
N ASN A 51 -3.25 24.18 11.36
CA ASN A 51 -1.90 23.69 11.59
C ASN A 51 -1.94 22.66 12.71
N GLY A 52 -1.41 21.48 12.45
CA GLY A 52 -1.46 20.42 13.44
C GLY A 52 -0.93 19.09 12.95
N TYR A 53 -1.14 18.10 13.77
CA TYR A 53 -0.80 16.71 13.45
C TYR A 53 -1.90 15.76 13.98
N ILE A 54 -2.04 14.65 13.29
CA ILE A 54 -2.94 13.55 13.65
C ILE A 54 -2.09 12.29 13.63
N ALA A 55 -2.14 11.52 14.70
CA ALA A 55 -1.43 10.25 14.80
C ALA A 55 -2.36 9.14 15.25
N ASN A 56 -2.26 8.00 14.58
CA ASN A 56 -2.91 6.75 14.95
C ASN A 56 -1.88 5.65 15.06
N ILE A 57 -1.92 4.90 16.16
CA ILE A 57 -1.02 3.75 16.38
C ILE A 57 -1.89 2.57 16.77
N GLU A 58 -1.63 1.45 16.18
CA GLU A 58 -2.28 0.17 16.48
C GLU A 58 -1.21 -0.89 16.72
N ALA A 59 -1.37 -1.67 17.79
CA ALA A 59 -0.55 -2.80 18.09
C ALA A 59 -1.42 -3.97 18.56
N ALA A 60 -1.15 -5.16 18.05
CA ALA A 60 -1.84 -6.38 18.43
C ALA A 60 -0.87 -7.55 18.55
N GLY A 61 -1.15 -8.44 19.48
CA GLY A 61 -0.45 -9.69 19.67
C GLY A 61 -1.43 -10.86 19.71
N GLY A 62 -1.01 -12.02 19.26
CA GLY A 62 -1.83 -13.23 19.19
C GLY A 62 -1.05 -14.47 19.61
N THR A 63 -1.76 -15.59 19.65
CA THR A 63 -1.17 -16.91 19.84
C THR A 63 -0.19 -17.25 18.71
N GLN A 64 0.69 -18.26 18.90
CA GLN A 64 1.65 -18.71 17.88
C GLN A 64 2.61 -17.59 17.38
N LYS A 65 3.01 -16.67 18.27
CA LYS A 65 3.91 -15.55 17.97
C LYS A 65 3.38 -14.62 16.86
N ARG A 66 2.06 -14.47 16.76
CA ARG A 66 1.45 -13.52 15.82
C ARG A 66 1.50 -12.11 16.40
N TRP A 67 1.82 -11.15 15.54
CA TRP A 67 1.92 -9.75 15.93
C TRP A 67 1.58 -8.83 14.77
N LEU A 68 1.13 -7.62 15.11
CA LEU A 68 0.83 -6.54 14.17
C LEU A 68 1.18 -5.22 14.84
N GLY A 69 1.81 -4.33 14.10
CA GLY A 69 2.02 -2.94 14.45
C GLY A 69 1.76 -2.06 13.23
N ARG A 70 0.88 -1.08 13.38
CA ARG A 70 0.57 -0.10 12.33
C ARG A 70 0.66 1.30 12.90
N ALA A 71 1.10 2.24 12.08
CA ALA A 71 1.17 3.64 12.46
C ALA A 71 0.76 4.54 11.29
N PHE A 72 0.08 5.61 11.61
CA PHE A 72 -0.26 6.70 10.71
C PHE A 72 0.09 8.02 11.40
N LEU A 73 0.79 8.89 10.70
CA LEU A 73 1.05 10.26 11.14
C LEU A 73 0.79 11.21 9.98
N LEU A 74 -0.05 12.18 10.20
CA LEU A 74 -0.32 13.29 9.30
C LEU A 74 0.03 14.58 10.00
N GLY A 75 0.94 15.36 9.44
CA GLY A 75 1.19 16.74 9.86
C GLY A 75 0.85 17.70 8.72
N PHE A 76 0.30 18.83 9.04
CA PHE A 76 -0.13 19.82 8.03
C PHE A 76 -0.02 21.24 8.56
N THR A 77 0.30 22.11 7.63
CA THR A 77 0.29 23.56 7.78
C THR A 77 -0.40 24.16 6.55
N ASP A 78 -0.50 25.49 6.48
CA ASP A 78 -1.05 26.18 5.32
C ASP A 78 -0.34 25.82 3.98
N ARG A 79 0.90 25.34 4.02
CA ARG A 79 1.72 25.14 2.82
C ARG A 79 2.38 23.77 2.71
N LEU A 80 2.47 23.07 3.81
CA LEU A 80 3.16 21.80 3.91
C LEU A 80 2.23 20.76 4.50
N ARG A 81 2.15 19.63 3.86
CA ARG A 81 1.53 18.42 4.39
C ARG A 81 2.55 17.30 4.32
N PHE A 82 2.72 16.57 5.40
CA PHE A 82 3.48 15.33 5.38
C PHE A 82 2.65 14.19 5.96
N THR A 83 2.79 13.04 5.36
CA THR A 83 2.12 11.81 5.79
C THR A 83 3.16 10.73 5.98
N LEU A 84 3.09 10.01 7.10
CA LEU A 84 3.91 8.84 7.36
C LEU A 84 3.00 7.66 7.65
N LEU A 85 3.26 6.54 6.98
CA LEU A 85 2.55 5.28 7.15
C LEU A 85 3.55 4.20 7.51
N GLY A 86 3.22 3.37 8.50
CA GLY A 86 3.99 2.19 8.88
C GLY A 86 3.07 0.99 9.03
N ASN A 87 3.50 -0.16 8.55
CA ASN A 87 2.83 -1.43 8.76
C ASN A 87 3.89 -2.52 8.90
N ALA A 88 3.89 -3.20 10.04
CA ALA A 88 4.75 -4.34 10.29
C ALA A 88 3.95 -5.44 10.94
N ASN A 89 3.87 -6.62 10.34
CA ASN A 89 3.06 -7.71 10.84
C ASN A 89 3.46 -9.07 10.27
N ASN A 90 2.98 -10.13 10.91
CA ASN A 90 3.05 -11.51 10.42
C ASN A 90 1.68 -12.21 10.40
N VAL A 91 0.62 -11.42 10.27
CA VAL A 91 -0.78 -11.88 10.21
C VAL A 91 -1.41 -11.67 8.83
N ASN A 92 -0.58 -11.47 7.81
CA ASN A 92 -0.98 -11.24 6.42
C ASN A 92 -1.84 -9.97 6.21
N GLU A 93 -1.76 -9.01 7.13
CA GLU A 93 -2.49 -7.75 7.02
C GLU A 93 -1.77 -6.80 6.06
N LYS A 94 -2.45 -6.42 4.98
CA LYS A 94 -1.94 -5.51 3.95
C LYS A 94 -2.54 -4.11 4.02
N ARG A 95 -3.63 -3.95 4.77
CA ARG A 95 -4.36 -2.69 4.86
C ARG A 95 -3.58 -1.67 5.69
N HIS A 96 -3.73 -0.42 5.33
CA HIS A 96 -3.29 0.69 6.17
C HIS A 96 -4.25 0.89 7.35
N ILE A 97 -3.77 1.54 8.40
CA ILE A 97 -4.61 1.91 9.55
C ILE A 97 -5.74 2.83 9.07
N GLY A 98 -6.97 2.58 9.51
CA GLY A 98 -8.16 3.30 9.09
C GLY A 98 -8.81 2.79 7.79
N GLU A 99 -8.22 1.82 7.08
CA GLU A 99 -8.88 1.18 5.93
C GLU A 99 -9.92 0.15 6.40
N SER A 100 -11.17 0.43 6.08
CA SER A 100 -12.31 -0.46 6.35
C SER A 100 -12.70 -1.24 5.10
N ASP A 101 -11.96 -2.30 4.80
CA ASP A 101 -12.40 -3.26 3.79
C ASP A 101 -12.96 -4.50 4.49
N SER A 102 -14.09 -5.01 3.98
CA SER A 102 -14.65 -6.27 4.47
C SER A 102 -13.76 -7.42 4.00
N TRP A 103 -13.34 -8.27 4.94
CA TRP A 103 -12.67 -9.53 4.62
C TRP A 103 -13.57 -10.43 3.78
N LYS A 104 -13.00 -11.07 2.78
CA LYS A 104 -13.69 -12.07 1.94
C LYS A 104 -12.92 -13.39 2.00
N PRO A 105 -13.60 -14.54 1.79
CA PRO A 105 -12.92 -15.85 1.77
C PRO A 105 -11.78 -15.95 0.75
N GLU A 106 -11.87 -15.20 -0.37
CA GLU A 106 -10.83 -15.12 -1.40
C GLU A 106 -9.56 -14.43 -0.90
N ASP A 107 -9.67 -13.63 0.16
CA ASP A 107 -8.54 -12.92 0.79
C ASP A 107 -7.74 -13.84 1.72
N MET A 108 -8.17 -15.10 1.89
CA MET A 108 -7.47 -16.07 2.73
C MET A 108 -6.05 -16.31 2.20
N PRO A 109 -5.04 -16.03 3.00
CA PRO A 109 -3.66 -16.20 2.54
C PRO A 109 -3.31 -17.69 2.40
N ARG A 110 -2.64 -18.02 1.30
CA ARG A 110 -2.14 -19.38 1.03
C ARG A 110 -0.78 -19.67 1.68
N SER A 111 -0.16 -18.66 2.24
CA SER A 111 1.18 -18.70 2.82
C SER A 111 1.28 -17.80 4.04
N MET A 112 2.36 -17.92 4.80
CA MET A 112 2.66 -17.05 5.95
C MET A 112 3.50 -15.87 5.47
N LEU A 113 2.86 -14.72 5.34
CA LEU A 113 3.51 -13.49 4.93
C LEU A 113 3.89 -12.65 6.16
N THR A 114 5.17 -12.31 6.27
CA THR A 114 5.65 -11.28 7.18
C THR A 114 5.98 -10.05 6.35
N THR A 115 5.33 -8.93 6.65
CA THR A 115 5.51 -7.67 5.94
C THR A 115 6.01 -6.59 6.88
N LYS A 116 6.92 -5.76 6.37
CA LYS A 116 7.37 -4.51 6.99
C LYS A 116 7.36 -3.44 5.91
N SER A 117 6.55 -2.41 6.08
CA SER A 117 6.46 -1.30 5.12
C SER A 117 6.47 0.04 5.82
N VAL A 118 7.10 1.00 5.18
CA VAL A 118 7.10 2.41 5.56
C VAL A 118 6.89 3.22 4.31
N ALA A 119 5.92 4.13 4.34
CA ALA A 119 5.70 5.10 3.28
C ALA A 119 5.67 6.51 3.87
N ALA A 120 6.30 7.45 3.17
CA ALA A 120 6.27 8.86 3.50
C ALA A 120 5.90 9.68 2.27
N GLU A 121 5.06 10.68 2.47
CA GLU A 121 4.64 11.62 1.43
C GLU A 121 4.73 13.03 1.96
N ILE A 122 5.29 13.93 1.17
CA ILE A 122 5.42 15.36 1.48
C ILE A 122 4.82 16.14 0.32
N ASP A 123 3.83 16.96 0.61
CA ASP A 123 3.24 17.91 -0.32
C ASP A 123 3.57 19.33 0.11
N TYR A 124 4.14 20.10 -0.79
CA TYR A 124 4.43 21.50 -0.58
C TYR A 124 3.75 22.37 -1.62
N GLN A 125 3.21 23.51 -1.18
CA GLN A 125 2.67 24.52 -2.08
C GLN A 125 3.15 25.91 -1.66
N SER A 126 3.70 26.69 -2.62
CA SER A 126 4.10 28.06 -2.37
C SER A 126 2.87 28.95 -2.07
N LYS A 127 3.10 30.10 -1.41
CA LYS A 127 2.01 31.03 -0.99
C LYS A 127 1.12 31.51 -2.15
N ASN A 128 1.71 31.73 -3.33
CA ASN A 128 1.01 32.15 -4.54
C ASN A 128 0.47 30.97 -5.36
N GLY A 129 0.68 29.73 -4.94
CA GLY A 129 0.26 28.52 -5.65
C GLY A 129 1.05 28.21 -6.92
N ASN A 130 2.07 28.99 -7.25
CA ASN A 130 2.84 28.84 -8.49
C ASN A 130 3.78 27.64 -8.48
N VAL A 131 4.23 27.22 -7.30
CA VAL A 131 5.09 26.04 -7.11
C VAL A 131 4.34 25.02 -6.28
N LYS A 132 4.25 23.81 -6.80
CA LYS A 132 3.74 22.64 -6.08
C LYS A 132 4.76 21.52 -6.19
N GLU A 133 5.06 20.90 -5.08
CA GLU A 133 5.96 19.75 -5.03
C GLU A 133 5.29 18.62 -4.26
N ASN A 134 5.36 17.43 -4.82
CA ASN A 134 4.97 16.19 -4.17
C ASN A 134 6.16 15.24 -4.19
N PHE A 135 6.61 14.84 -3.03
CA PHE A 135 7.63 13.82 -2.84
C PHE A 135 7.03 12.63 -2.09
N MET A 136 7.22 11.44 -2.61
CA MET A 136 6.75 10.19 -2.02
C MET A 136 7.86 9.16 -2.01
N VAL A 137 8.00 8.44 -0.91
CA VAL A 137 8.83 7.25 -0.80
C VAL A 137 8.03 6.13 -0.15
N ASP A 138 8.15 4.92 -0.70
CA ASP A 138 7.54 3.70 -0.17
C ASP A 138 8.60 2.60 -0.15
N PHE A 139 8.83 2.03 1.02
CA PHE A 139 9.69 0.88 1.20
C PHE A 139 8.89 -0.28 1.78
N THR A 140 8.97 -1.43 1.13
CA THR A 140 8.35 -2.67 1.60
C THR A 140 9.36 -3.81 1.58
N ALA A 141 9.47 -4.51 2.71
CA ALA A 141 10.18 -5.76 2.84
C ALA A 141 9.19 -6.86 3.23
N SER A 142 9.19 -7.96 2.50
CA SER A 142 8.32 -9.09 2.79
C SER A 142 9.09 -10.41 2.79
N LYS A 143 8.69 -11.30 3.68
CA LYS A 143 9.10 -12.70 3.71
C LYS A 143 7.84 -13.55 3.58
N ASP A 144 7.81 -14.38 2.57
CA ASP A 144 6.74 -15.32 2.32
C ASP A 144 7.23 -16.75 2.58
N PHE A 145 6.48 -17.53 3.34
CA PHE A 145 6.74 -18.92 3.62
C PHE A 145 5.48 -19.73 3.34
N GLY A 146 5.58 -20.68 2.41
CA GLY A 146 4.52 -21.59 2.02
C GLY A 146 4.95 -23.04 2.12
N GLU A 147 4.06 -23.88 2.62
CA GLU A 147 4.19 -25.34 2.59
C GLU A 147 2.98 -25.92 1.88
N THR A 148 3.23 -26.89 1.02
CA THR A 148 2.19 -27.67 0.35
C THR A 148 2.48 -29.16 0.54
N ALA A 149 1.45 -29.93 0.87
CA ALA A 149 1.51 -31.36 0.89
C ALA A 149 0.40 -31.89 -0.03
N GLN A 150 0.78 -32.73 -0.96
CA GLN A 150 -0.15 -33.39 -1.89
C GLN A 150 0.02 -34.89 -1.77
N ARG A 151 -1.10 -35.61 -1.79
CA ARG A 151 -1.14 -37.06 -1.94
C ARG A 151 -1.98 -37.37 -3.18
N ARG A 152 -1.39 -38.13 -4.07
CA ARG A 152 -2.06 -38.63 -5.27
C ARG A 152 -2.20 -40.15 -5.14
N GLU A 153 -3.39 -40.66 -5.26
CA GLU A 153 -3.71 -42.10 -5.26
C GLU A 153 -4.15 -42.51 -6.67
N LEU A 154 -3.62 -43.62 -7.15
CA LEU A 154 -4.01 -44.21 -8.42
C LEU A 154 -4.78 -45.53 -8.12
N PHE A 155 -6.02 -45.58 -8.55
CA PHE A 155 -6.86 -46.78 -8.37
C PHE A 155 -6.67 -47.68 -9.60
N LEU A 156 -5.89 -48.76 -9.42
CA LEU A 156 -5.67 -49.77 -10.42
C LEU A 156 -6.21 -51.11 -9.93
N ASP A 157 -6.66 -51.98 -10.83
CA ASP A 157 -7.11 -53.33 -10.44
C ASP A 157 -5.96 -54.09 -9.75
N GLY A 158 -6.18 -54.44 -8.47
CA GLY A 158 -5.22 -55.21 -7.69
C GLY A 158 -4.05 -54.41 -7.01
N SER A 159 -4.00 -53.08 -7.17
CA SER A 159 -3.02 -52.24 -6.48
C SER A 159 -3.51 -50.83 -6.32
N MET A 160 -3.08 -50.18 -5.25
CA MET A 160 -3.34 -48.75 -4.98
C MET A 160 -2.02 -48.01 -4.80
N PRO A 161 -1.25 -47.77 -5.86
CA PRO A 161 -0.05 -46.97 -5.74
C PRO A 161 -0.41 -45.53 -5.39
N TYR A 162 0.36 -44.93 -4.49
CA TYR A 162 0.19 -43.53 -4.14
C TYR A 162 1.54 -42.82 -4.15
N SER A 163 1.49 -41.53 -4.44
CA SER A 163 2.65 -40.66 -4.32
C SER A 163 2.34 -39.52 -3.33
N THR A 164 3.32 -39.19 -2.53
CA THR A 164 3.29 -38.03 -1.67
C THR A 164 4.31 -37.02 -2.14
N CYS A 165 3.88 -35.77 -2.25
CA CYS A 165 4.79 -34.66 -2.55
C CYS A 165 4.65 -33.59 -1.45
N LYS A 166 5.77 -33.28 -0.80
CA LYS A 166 5.88 -32.17 0.14
C LYS A 166 6.78 -31.12 -0.48
N ALA A 167 6.30 -29.89 -0.57
CA ALA A 167 7.10 -28.77 -1.05
C ALA A 167 7.04 -27.63 -0.05
N SER A 168 8.20 -27.03 0.21
CA SER A 168 8.32 -25.81 0.99
C SER A 168 8.98 -24.72 0.15
N ASN A 169 8.51 -23.51 0.28
CA ASN A 169 9.05 -22.35 -0.42
C ASN A 169 9.20 -21.17 0.55
N THR A 170 10.37 -20.56 0.52
CA THR A 170 10.64 -19.33 1.25
C THR A 170 11.11 -18.27 0.28
N SER A 171 10.46 -17.13 0.28
CA SER A 171 10.87 -16.00 -0.54
C SER A 171 11.01 -14.71 0.26
N HIS A 172 11.92 -13.86 -0.19
CA HIS A 172 12.15 -12.52 0.34
C HIS A 172 12.02 -11.53 -0.80
N ALA A 173 11.22 -10.51 -0.62
CA ALA A 173 11.06 -9.43 -1.57
C ALA A 173 11.31 -8.09 -0.89
N TYR A 174 12.02 -7.21 -1.59
CA TYR A 174 12.26 -5.82 -1.19
C TYR A 174 11.83 -4.93 -2.33
N LYS A 175 11.04 -3.93 -2.02
CA LYS A 175 10.58 -2.92 -2.97
C LYS A 175 10.85 -1.54 -2.40
N LEU A 176 11.50 -0.70 -3.18
CA LEU A 176 11.62 0.73 -2.90
C LEU A 176 11.06 1.51 -4.09
N LEU A 177 10.14 2.38 -3.81
CA LEU A 177 9.57 3.33 -4.76
C LEU A 177 9.84 4.73 -4.24
N ALA A 178 10.41 5.59 -5.06
CA ALA A 178 10.52 7.01 -4.76
C ALA A 178 10.01 7.80 -5.96
N LYS A 179 9.16 8.77 -5.70
CA LYS A 179 8.57 9.65 -6.71
C LYS A 179 8.73 11.09 -6.29
N ASN A 180 9.10 11.93 -7.22
CA ASN A 180 9.08 13.37 -7.04
C ASN A 180 8.34 14.00 -8.22
N ASN A 181 7.46 14.93 -7.93
CA ASN A 181 6.78 15.73 -8.94
C ASN A 181 6.81 17.20 -8.56
N LEU A 182 7.51 17.98 -9.37
CA LEU A 182 7.64 19.43 -9.22
C LEU A 182 6.86 20.13 -10.33
N LYS A 183 5.88 20.94 -9.95
CA LYS A 183 5.09 21.77 -10.87
C LYS A 183 5.36 23.24 -10.65
N LEU A 184 5.73 23.91 -11.72
CA LEU A 184 5.84 25.37 -11.79
C LEU A 184 4.76 25.88 -12.74
N SER A 185 3.85 26.73 -12.23
CA SER A 185 2.74 27.28 -12.99
C SER A 185 2.63 28.78 -12.74
N ILE A 186 3.14 29.58 -13.66
CA ILE A 186 3.02 31.05 -13.63
C ILE A 186 1.98 31.45 -14.69
N PRO A 187 0.83 32.05 -14.29
CA PRO A 187 -0.23 32.39 -15.21
C PRO A 187 0.26 33.18 -16.43
N ASN A 188 -0.17 32.78 -17.62
CA ASN A 188 0.17 33.39 -18.92
C ASN A 188 1.68 33.49 -19.23
N LYS A 189 2.54 32.70 -18.54
CA LYS A 189 3.99 32.77 -18.76
C LYS A 189 4.63 31.39 -18.89
N ILE A 190 4.57 30.58 -17.85
CA ILE A 190 5.33 29.33 -17.79
C ILE A 190 4.49 28.25 -17.13
N TYR A 191 4.48 27.09 -17.75
CA TYR A 191 4.07 25.84 -17.12
C TYR A 191 5.18 24.80 -17.29
N THR A 192 5.61 24.22 -16.20
CA THR A 192 6.61 23.13 -16.19
C THR A 192 6.15 22.07 -15.21
N ASP A 193 6.19 20.83 -15.63
CA ASP A 193 5.89 19.66 -14.82
C ASP A 193 7.04 18.66 -14.95
N ILE A 194 7.78 18.44 -13.87
CA ILE A 194 8.94 17.56 -13.83
C ILE A 194 8.64 16.42 -12.88
N GLY A 195 8.53 15.22 -13.43
CA GLY A 195 8.36 13.99 -12.67
C GLY A 195 9.63 13.15 -12.71
N VAL A 196 10.03 12.62 -11.56
CA VAL A 196 11.11 11.65 -11.44
C VAL A 196 10.60 10.47 -10.63
N ASP A 197 10.63 9.28 -11.24
CA ASP A 197 10.21 8.03 -10.62
C ASP A 197 11.41 7.10 -10.52
N PHE A 198 11.68 6.60 -9.32
CA PHE A 198 12.68 5.58 -9.05
C PHE A 198 12.01 4.35 -8.47
N THR A 199 12.31 3.19 -9.02
CA THR A 199 11.82 1.91 -8.52
C THR A 199 12.97 0.91 -8.42
N TYR A 200 13.13 0.31 -7.24
CA TYR A 200 14.05 -0.79 -7.00
C TYR A 200 13.28 -2.00 -6.47
N ASN A 201 13.46 -3.15 -7.12
CA ASN A 201 12.88 -4.41 -6.69
C ASN A 201 13.98 -5.46 -6.59
N LYS A 202 14.01 -6.19 -5.46
CA LYS A 202 14.87 -7.33 -5.26
C LYS A 202 14.05 -8.52 -4.77
N TYR A 203 14.23 -9.66 -5.40
CA TYR A 203 13.56 -10.89 -5.04
C TYR A 203 14.60 -12.00 -4.86
N LYS A 204 14.43 -12.82 -3.81
CA LYS A 204 15.21 -14.02 -3.57
C LYS A 204 14.25 -15.11 -3.07
N GLY A 205 14.22 -16.26 -3.75
CA GLY A 205 13.41 -17.40 -3.37
C GLY A 205 14.23 -18.68 -3.34
N ASN A 206 13.93 -19.55 -2.37
CA ASN A 206 14.44 -20.91 -2.28
C ASN A 206 13.25 -21.83 -2.08
N GLY A 207 13.24 -22.95 -2.81
CA GLY A 207 12.19 -23.98 -2.68
C GLY A 207 12.82 -25.36 -2.65
N GLU A 208 12.24 -26.23 -1.85
CA GLU A 208 12.58 -27.65 -1.77
C GLU A 208 11.29 -28.47 -1.99
N SER A 209 11.41 -29.56 -2.74
CA SER A 209 10.31 -30.50 -2.89
C SER A 209 10.84 -31.93 -2.75
N ILE A 210 10.11 -32.72 -1.97
CA ILE A 210 10.39 -34.15 -1.78
C ILE A 210 9.17 -34.90 -2.28
N SER A 211 9.39 -35.83 -3.21
CA SER A 211 8.38 -36.73 -3.73
C SER A 211 8.75 -38.16 -3.43
N GLU A 212 7.82 -38.91 -2.88
CA GLU A 212 7.97 -40.33 -2.54
C GLU A 212 6.82 -41.10 -3.19
N ASP A 213 7.17 -42.17 -3.89
CA ASP A 213 6.21 -43.06 -4.53
C ASP A 213 6.15 -44.39 -3.79
N PHE A 214 4.95 -44.84 -3.50
CA PHE A 214 4.67 -46.08 -2.78
C PHE A 214 3.82 -47.01 -3.65
N LEU A 215 4.25 -48.25 -3.72
CA LEU A 215 3.49 -49.35 -4.30
C LEU A 215 2.86 -50.16 -3.16
N ASP A 216 1.55 -50.01 -2.99
CA ASP A 216 0.82 -50.84 -2.07
C ASP A 216 0.29 -52.05 -2.81
N SER A 217 0.87 -53.24 -2.60
CA SER A 217 0.39 -54.46 -3.19
C SER A 217 -0.69 -55.04 -2.26
N ILE A 218 -1.90 -55.08 -2.72
CA ILE A 218 -2.98 -55.83 -2.02
C ILE A 218 -2.62 -57.30 -2.16
N ASN A 219 -2.10 -57.90 -1.09
CA ASN A 219 -1.99 -59.37 -1.02
C ASN A 219 -3.41 -59.92 -0.94
N THR A 220 -3.88 -60.50 -2.05
CA THR A 220 -5.09 -61.35 -2.11
C THR A 220 -4.78 -62.74 -1.53
#